data_20b5593d6dd3feb83a234234d118f4f9
#
_entry.id   20b5593d6dd3feb83a234234d118f4f9
#
_cell.length_a   1.000
_cell.length_b   1.000
_cell.length_c   1.000
_cell.angle_alpha   90.00
_cell.angle_beta   90.00
_cell.angle_gamma   90.00
#
_symmetry.space_group_name_H-M   'P 1'
#
loop_
_entity.id
_entity.type
_entity.pdbx_description
1 polymer ?
#
loop_
_entity_poly.entity_id
_entity_poly.type
_entity_poly.pdbx_seq_one_letter_code
_entity_poly.pdbx_strand_id
1 'polypeptide(L)'
;MSNLFEYELPELNSEHFITQLSHKNVEIKTIVSNTLSTPQSFIQECDEWVSVLQGCAKIEMDGIIHKLKKGDTLFIPANTKHTLLKTKKVVVWLAVYISK
;
A
#
# COMPACT_ATOMS: atom_id res chain seq x y z
N MET A 1 -19.89 9.14 -7.78
CA MET A 1 -18.57 8.92 -8.41
C MET A 1 -17.48 9.21 -7.39
N SER A 2 -16.47 8.39 -7.30
CA SER A 2 -15.35 8.61 -6.38
C SER A 2 -14.07 8.90 -7.16
N ASN A 3 -13.13 9.55 -6.50
CA ASN A 3 -11.84 9.89 -7.08
C ASN A 3 -10.75 9.42 -6.12
N LEU A 4 -9.73 8.73 -6.65
CA LEU A 4 -8.68 8.13 -5.83
C LEU A 4 -7.86 9.16 -5.06
N PHE A 5 -7.83 10.41 -5.53
CA PHE A 5 -7.08 11.48 -4.88
C PHE A 5 -7.94 12.33 -3.95
N GLU A 6 -9.22 11.98 -3.77
CA GLU A 6 -10.08 12.60 -2.77
C GLU A 6 -10.08 11.73 -1.52
N TYR A 7 -9.35 12.16 -0.51
CA TYR A 7 -9.22 11.42 0.73
C TYR A 7 -8.96 12.38 1.89
N GLU A 8 -9.28 11.91 3.10
CA GLU A 8 -8.87 12.63 4.31
C GLU A 8 -7.42 12.25 4.62
N LEU A 9 -6.59 13.25 4.90
CA LEU A 9 -5.20 12.99 5.28
C LEU A 9 -5.17 12.36 6.68
N PRO A 10 -4.59 11.16 6.84
CA PRO A 10 -4.44 10.59 8.17
C PRO A 10 -3.47 11.40 9.01
N GLU A 11 -3.49 11.19 10.31
CA GLU A 11 -2.52 11.80 11.21
C GLU A 11 -1.10 11.35 10.85
N LEU A 12 -0.11 12.12 11.26
CA LEU A 12 1.29 11.75 11.10
C LEU A 12 1.53 10.35 11.66
N ASN A 13 2.35 9.58 10.97
CA ASN A 13 2.74 8.24 11.37
C ASN A 13 1.58 7.23 11.38
N SER A 14 0.55 7.48 10.56
CA SER A 14 -0.59 6.57 10.43
C SER A 14 -0.97 6.36 8.97
N GLU A 15 -1.87 5.41 8.75
CA GLU A 15 -2.36 5.05 7.42
C GLU A 15 -3.89 4.95 7.42
N HIS A 16 -4.50 5.33 6.28
CA HIS A 16 -5.92 5.08 6.02
C HIS A 16 -6.06 4.09 4.87
N PHE A 17 -6.92 3.11 5.05
CA PHE A 17 -7.27 2.11 4.03
C PHE A 17 -8.70 2.38 3.60
N ILE A 18 -8.89 2.68 2.32
CA ILE A 18 -10.19 3.05 1.77
C ILE A 18 -10.59 2.02 0.71
N THR A 19 -11.65 1.26 0.97
CA THR A 19 -12.14 0.26 0.01
C THR A 19 -12.84 0.98 -1.13
N GLN A 20 -12.36 0.77 -2.36
CA GLN A 20 -12.95 1.33 -3.58
C GLN A 20 -13.92 0.35 -4.22
N LEU A 21 -13.59 -0.94 -4.16
CA LEU A 21 -14.41 -2.00 -4.76
C LEU A 21 -14.20 -3.28 -3.97
N SER A 22 -15.29 -3.98 -3.70
CA SER A 22 -15.23 -5.34 -3.17
C SER A 22 -16.16 -6.19 -4.04
N HIS A 23 -15.61 -7.14 -4.76
CA HIS A 23 -16.39 -7.94 -5.72
C HIS A 23 -15.76 -9.33 -5.83
N LYS A 24 -16.56 -10.36 -5.51
CA LYS A 24 -16.10 -11.75 -5.52
C LYS A 24 -14.83 -11.89 -4.65
N ASN A 25 -13.76 -12.41 -5.22
CA ASN A 25 -12.49 -12.59 -4.51
C ASN A 25 -11.52 -11.42 -4.68
N VAL A 26 -12.00 -10.29 -5.21
CA VAL A 26 -11.17 -9.11 -5.46
C VAL A 26 -11.59 -7.96 -4.56
N GLU A 27 -10.61 -7.30 -3.95
CA GLU A 27 -10.83 -6.09 -3.19
C GLU A 27 -9.81 -5.04 -3.63
N ILE A 28 -10.29 -3.86 -4.00
CA ILE A 28 -9.43 -2.76 -4.43
C ILE A 28 -9.51 -1.67 -3.37
N LYS A 29 -8.33 -1.26 -2.87
CA LYS A 29 -8.23 -0.22 -1.87
C LYS A 29 -7.25 0.86 -2.30
N THR A 30 -7.52 2.10 -1.90
CA THR A 30 -6.46 3.10 -1.83
C THR A 30 -5.93 3.13 -0.41
N ILE A 31 -4.63 3.35 -0.28
CA ILE A 31 -3.96 3.45 1.01
C ILE A 31 -3.25 4.79 1.03
N VAL A 32 -3.47 5.56 2.08
CA VAL A 32 -2.78 6.84 2.27
C VAL A 32 -1.89 6.70 3.49
N SER A 33 -0.58 6.81 3.28
CA SER A 33 0.41 6.74 4.35
C SER A 33 0.92 8.16 4.61
N ASN A 34 0.85 8.63 5.86
CA ASN A 34 1.31 9.97 6.19
C ASN A 34 2.59 9.93 7.03
N THR A 35 3.72 10.17 6.36
CA THR A 35 5.02 10.43 7.01
C THR A 35 5.33 9.42 8.11
N LEU A 36 5.52 8.16 7.71
CA LEU A 36 5.78 7.08 8.66
C LEU A 36 7.21 7.18 9.19
N SER A 37 7.36 7.31 10.50
CA SER A 37 8.66 7.39 11.17
C SER A 37 9.15 6.04 11.65
N THR A 38 8.27 5.03 11.69
CA THR A 38 8.57 3.68 12.18
C THR A 38 8.20 2.67 11.11
N PRO A 39 9.08 1.70 10.79
CA PRO A 39 8.72 0.64 9.85
C PRO A 39 7.50 -0.15 10.33
N GLN A 40 6.65 -0.57 9.39
CA GLN A 40 5.45 -1.34 9.67
C GLN A 40 5.45 -2.61 8.84
N SER A 41 5.29 -3.74 9.50
CA SER A 41 5.31 -5.05 8.86
C SER A 41 3.90 -5.59 8.69
N PHE A 42 3.69 -6.28 7.58
CA PHE A 42 2.42 -6.88 7.20
C PHE A 42 2.63 -8.29 6.69
N ILE A 43 1.65 -9.14 6.93
CA ILE A 43 1.53 -10.45 6.30
C ILE A 43 0.04 -10.74 6.15
N GLN A 44 -0.37 -11.25 4.99
CA GLN A 44 -1.79 -11.50 4.72
C GLN A 44 -1.97 -12.76 3.90
N GLU A 45 -3.17 -13.33 3.96
CA GLU A 45 -3.48 -14.61 3.31
C GLU A 45 -3.88 -14.47 1.84
N CYS A 46 -4.02 -13.26 1.34
CA CYS A 46 -4.36 -13.00 -0.06
C CYS A 46 -3.15 -12.44 -0.82
N ASP A 47 -3.17 -12.58 -2.14
CA ASP A 47 -2.19 -11.91 -3.00
C ASP A 47 -2.48 -10.42 -3.03
N GLU A 48 -1.44 -9.61 -3.17
CA GLU A 48 -1.58 -8.17 -3.24
C GLU A 48 -0.72 -7.62 -4.37
N TRP A 49 -1.33 -6.81 -5.22
CA TRP A 49 -0.64 -6.03 -6.23
C TRP A 49 -0.77 -4.55 -5.85
N VAL A 50 0.35 -3.85 -5.73
CA VAL A 50 0.33 -2.44 -5.34
C VAL A 50 0.99 -1.57 -6.39
N SER A 51 0.51 -0.34 -6.49
CA SER A 51 1.12 0.71 -7.29
C SER A 51 1.18 2.00 -6.48
N VAL A 52 2.26 2.74 -6.63
CA VAL A 52 2.39 4.07 -6.03
C VAL A 52 1.74 5.08 -6.97
N LEU A 53 0.69 5.76 -6.50
CA LEU A 53 0.02 6.82 -7.26
C LEU A 53 0.64 8.18 -7.03
N GLN A 54 1.21 8.38 -5.83
CA GLN A 54 1.82 9.65 -5.44
C GLN A 54 2.86 9.40 -4.35
N GLY A 55 3.97 10.11 -4.42
CA GLY A 55 5.06 9.98 -3.47
C GLY A 55 6.01 8.85 -3.82
N CYS A 56 6.80 8.43 -2.86
CA CYS A 56 7.73 7.32 -3.02
C CYS A 56 7.89 6.58 -1.68
N ALA A 57 8.21 5.30 -1.77
CA ALA A 57 8.32 4.44 -0.59
C ALA A 57 9.32 3.32 -0.83
N LYS A 58 9.68 2.63 0.24
CA LYS A 58 10.53 1.45 0.20
C LYS A 58 9.82 0.31 0.91
N ILE A 59 9.74 -0.83 0.25
CA ILE A 59 9.20 -2.05 0.84
C ILE A 59 10.29 -3.10 0.84
N GLU A 60 10.56 -3.68 2.01
CA GLU A 60 11.46 -4.81 2.14
C GLU A 60 10.63 -6.09 2.08
N MET A 61 11.05 -7.02 1.22
CA MET A 61 10.40 -8.32 1.06
C MET A 61 11.44 -9.35 0.66
N ASP A 62 11.49 -10.47 1.37
CA ASP A 62 12.47 -11.55 1.14
C ASP A 62 13.92 -11.07 1.11
N GLY A 63 14.26 -10.12 1.98
CA GLY A 63 15.61 -9.56 2.09
C GLY A 63 15.97 -8.54 1.02
N ILE A 64 15.02 -8.19 0.14
CA ILE A 64 15.24 -7.23 -0.95
C ILE A 64 14.45 -5.96 -0.67
N ILE A 65 15.12 -4.81 -0.79
CA ILE A 65 14.46 -3.52 -0.65
C ILE A 65 14.02 -3.04 -2.03
N HIS A 66 12.72 -2.88 -2.20
CA HIS A 66 12.11 -2.36 -3.42
C HIS A 66 11.84 -0.87 -3.24
N LYS A 67 12.50 -0.04 -4.04
CA LYS A 67 12.29 1.41 -4.04
C LYS A 67 11.23 1.71 -5.07
N LEU A 68 10.11 2.27 -4.62
CA LEU A 68 8.96 2.53 -5.47
C LEU A 68 8.69 4.02 -5.57
N LYS A 69 8.47 4.49 -6.77
CA LYS A 69 8.08 5.87 -7.05
C LYS A 69 6.78 5.87 -7.85
N LYS A 70 6.22 7.04 -8.11
CA LYS A 70 4.96 7.18 -8.83
C LYS A 70 4.92 6.30 -10.09
N GLY A 71 3.92 5.45 -10.19
CA GLY A 71 3.72 4.54 -11.30
C GLY A 71 4.38 3.18 -11.17
N ASP A 72 5.30 3.01 -10.21
CA ASP A 72 5.93 1.72 -9.98
C ASP A 72 4.94 0.74 -9.32
N THR A 73 5.13 -0.54 -9.60
CA THR A 73 4.25 -1.60 -9.10
C THR A 73 5.07 -2.69 -8.42
N LEU A 74 4.41 -3.43 -7.53
CA LEU A 74 5.01 -4.56 -6.84
C LEU A 74 3.94 -5.63 -6.61
N PHE A 75 4.26 -6.88 -6.89
CA PHE A 75 3.40 -8.00 -6.55
C PHE A 75 3.90 -8.64 -5.25
N ILE A 76 3.00 -8.79 -4.29
CA ILE A 76 3.28 -9.38 -2.98
C ILE A 76 2.44 -10.66 -2.87
N PRO A 77 3.07 -11.84 -2.99
CA PRO A 77 2.33 -13.10 -2.89
C PRO A 77 1.71 -13.29 -1.50
N ALA A 78 0.66 -14.11 -1.45
CA ALA A 78 0.03 -14.48 -0.19
C ALA A 78 1.05 -15.05 0.81
N ASN A 79 0.82 -14.80 2.08
CA ASN A 79 1.63 -15.30 3.19
C ASN A 79 3.10 -14.86 3.13
N THR A 80 3.39 -13.75 2.46
CA THR A 80 4.73 -13.19 2.38
C THR A 80 4.81 -11.96 3.27
N LYS A 81 5.70 -12.01 4.27
CA LYS A 81 5.93 -10.86 5.13
C LYS A 81 6.62 -9.76 4.33
N HIS A 82 6.12 -8.55 4.45
CA HIS A 82 6.72 -7.39 3.84
C HIS A 82 6.67 -6.22 4.82
N THR A 83 7.65 -5.33 4.73
CA THR A 83 7.80 -4.22 5.67
C THR A 83 7.85 -2.91 4.90
N LEU A 84 6.88 -2.03 5.18
CA LEU A 84 6.92 -0.66 4.70
C LEU A 84 7.92 0.09 5.57
N LEU A 85 8.99 0.56 4.95
CA LEU A 85 10.02 1.31 5.64
C LEU A 85 9.56 2.77 5.82
N LYS A 86 10.37 3.57 6.49
CA LYS A 86 10.01 4.96 6.77
C LYS A 86 9.65 5.73 5.50
N THR A 87 8.64 6.57 5.57
CA THR A 87 8.30 7.50 4.49
C THR A 87 8.48 8.93 5.00
N LYS A 88 8.97 9.82 4.13
CA LYS A 88 9.23 11.22 4.50
C LYS A 88 8.06 12.14 4.19
N LYS A 89 7.14 11.71 3.33
CA LYS A 89 5.99 12.48 2.86
C LYS A 89 4.80 11.57 2.73
N VAL A 90 3.68 12.15 2.34
CA VAL A 90 2.46 11.39 2.06
C VAL A 90 2.68 10.49 0.84
N VAL A 91 2.28 9.24 0.98
CA VAL A 91 2.30 8.26 -0.12
C VAL A 91 0.88 7.78 -0.34
N VAL A 92 0.44 7.80 -1.59
CA VAL A 92 -0.88 7.27 -1.98
C VAL A 92 -0.65 6.03 -2.82
N TRP A 93 -1.29 4.94 -2.41
CA TRP A 93 -1.14 3.62 -3.03
C TRP A 93 -2.47 3.15 -3.60
N LEU A 94 -2.40 2.40 -4.68
CA LEU A 94 -3.51 1.58 -5.16
C LEU A 94 -3.15 0.12 -4.89
N ALA A 95 -3.99 -0.58 -4.15
CA ALA A 95 -3.76 -1.97 -3.80
C ALA A 95 -4.91 -2.84 -4.28
N VAL A 96 -4.58 -3.94 -4.94
CA VAL A 96 -5.55 -4.94 -5.40
C VAL A 96 -5.26 -6.22 -4.65
N TYR A 97 -6.23 -6.67 -3.84
CA TYR A 97 -6.14 -7.91 -3.07
C TYR A 97 -6.95 -8.99 -3.75
N ILE A 98 -6.34 -10.14 -3.94
CA ILE A 98 -6.98 -11.27 -4.60
C ILE A 98 -6.97 -12.46 -3.64
N SER A 99 -8.15 -12.86 -3.19
CA SER A 99 -8.34 -14.03 -2.32
C SER A 99 -8.60 -15.27 -3.15
N LYS A 100 -8.39 -16.42 -2.56
CA LYS A 100 -8.70 -17.68 -3.24
C LYS A 100 -10.20 -17.89 -3.40
#